data_aee61f63b9a1a07928a5b5fb8cd012fb
#
_entry.id   aee61f63b9a1a07928a5b5fb8cd012fb
#
_cell.length_a   1.000
_cell.length_b   1.000
_cell.length_c   1.000
_cell.angle_alpha   90.00
_cell.angle_beta   90.00
_cell.angle_gamma   90.00
#
_symmetry.space_group_name_H-M   'P 1'
#
loop_
_entity.id
_entity.type
_entity.pdbx_description
1 polymer ?
#
loop_
_entity_poly.entity_id
_entity_poly.type
_entity_poly.pdbx_seq_one_letter_code
_entity_poly.pdbx_strand_id
1 'polypeptide(L)'
;MAVRYIGGMAEREQLRFPENLPSGWRGSLHDEVNKDYFKQLSQFLKREYQAGEKIFPAQPRILRALQSIDYDQVKVVILGQDPYHGANQAVGWCFAVPNELQPKPPSLVNIFKEIQSDLGKPVNPRHSELSHWVSQGVLLLNTVLTVREGQAFSHRNRGWENFTDRVISLLNLREAPVLFLLWGAPARQKKSLITNKNHRLIESAQRSGSSGTDPCEIKSRRKSE
;
A
#
# COMPACT_ATOMS: atom_id res chain seq x y z
N MET A 1 27.70 -16.96 -19.98
CA MET A 1 28.05 -17.49 -18.64
C MET A 1 26.83 -17.40 -17.76
N ALA A 2 26.22 -18.55 -17.46
CA ALA A 2 25.00 -18.61 -16.64
C ALA A 2 25.42 -18.57 -15.17
N VAL A 3 25.05 -17.54 -14.43
CA VAL A 3 25.22 -17.46 -12.97
C VAL A 3 24.21 -18.42 -12.35
N ARG A 4 24.68 -19.56 -11.87
CA ARG A 4 23.93 -20.50 -11.06
C ARG A 4 23.59 -19.85 -9.71
N TYR A 5 22.33 -19.48 -9.51
CA TYR A 5 21.79 -19.20 -8.19
C TYR A 5 21.64 -20.51 -7.42
N ILE A 6 22.65 -20.85 -6.62
CA ILE A 6 22.58 -21.89 -5.61
C ILE A 6 22.49 -21.19 -4.25
N GLY A 7 21.31 -20.73 -3.90
CA GLY A 7 20.96 -20.28 -2.53
C GLY A 7 19.78 -21.13 -2.07
N GLY A 8 19.98 -21.89 -0.98
CA GLY A 8 19.07 -22.92 -0.52
C GLY A 8 17.64 -22.43 -0.29
N MET A 9 16.65 -23.27 -0.62
CA MET A 9 15.22 -23.03 -0.47
C MET A 9 14.81 -22.62 0.96
N ALA A 10 15.55 -23.00 1.98
CA ALA A 10 15.23 -22.74 3.38
C ALA A 10 15.38 -21.26 3.82
N GLU A 11 16.25 -20.46 3.15
CA GLU A 11 16.47 -19.05 3.53
C GLU A 11 15.49 -18.07 2.85
N ARG A 12 14.79 -18.48 1.78
CA ARG A 12 13.88 -17.61 1.01
C ARG A 12 12.48 -17.45 1.63
N GLU A 13 12.20 -18.19 2.69
CA GLU A 13 10.86 -18.30 3.26
C GLU A 13 10.59 -17.36 4.44
N GLN A 14 11.57 -16.57 4.89
CA GLN A 14 11.39 -15.62 5.98
C GLN A 14 11.22 -14.21 5.44
N LEU A 15 10.20 -13.49 5.93
CA LEU A 15 10.05 -12.07 5.64
C LEU A 15 11.23 -11.30 6.24
N ARG A 16 12.00 -10.62 5.38
CA ARG A 16 13.13 -9.78 5.77
C ARG A 16 12.99 -8.41 5.13
N PHE A 17 13.60 -7.40 5.73
CA PHE A 17 13.74 -6.14 5.03
C PHE A 17 14.68 -6.31 3.84
N PRO A 18 14.26 -5.84 2.65
CA PRO A 18 15.10 -5.92 1.47
C PRO A 18 16.34 -5.03 1.63
N GLU A 19 17.46 -5.46 1.06
CA GLU A 19 18.73 -4.71 1.11
C GLU A 19 18.62 -3.31 0.52
N ASN A 20 17.74 -3.13 -0.48
CA ASN A 20 17.45 -1.86 -1.13
C ASN A 20 16.37 -1.01 -0.42
N LEU A 21 16.02 -1.33 0.83
CA LEU A 21 15.17 -0.42 1.61
C LEU A 21 15.94 0.87 1.90
N PRO A 22 15.41 2.07 1.56
CA PRO A 22 16.07 3.34 1.80
C PRO A 22 16.49 3.55 3.25
N SER A 23 17.58 4.29 3.47
CA SER A 23 18.22 4.43 4.79
C SER A 23 17.29 5.04 5.84
N GLY A 24 16.45 5.98 5.48
CA GLY A 24 15.48 6.60 6.39
C GLY A 24 14.48 5.59 6.98
N TRP A 25 13.96 4.67 6.15
CA TRP A 25 13.11 3.59 6.61
C TRP A 25 13.88 2.52 7.37
N ARG A 26 15.06 2.14 6.87
CA ARG A 26 15.87 1.08 7.47
C ARG A 26 16.22 1.41 8.91
N GLY A 27 16.68 2.63 9.19
CA GLY A 27 16.99 3.08 10.53
C GLY A 27 15.77 3.09 11.45
N SER A 28 14.65 3.63 10.95
CA SER A 28 13.43 3.83 11.74
C SER A 28 12.61 2.54 12.00
N LEU A 29 12.75 1.53 11.12
CA LEU A 29 12.01 0.26 11.19
C LEU A 29 12.89 -0.92 11.61
N HIS A 30 14.20 -0.69 11.87
CA HIS A 30 15.15 -1.77 12.17
C HIS A 30 14.65 -2.72 13.26
N ASP A 31 14.11 -2.18 14.34
CA ASP A 31 13.68 -2.97 15.50
C ASP A 31 12.34 -3.70 15.30
N GLU A 32 11.58 -3.34 14.26
CA GLU A 32 10.28 -3.97 14.02
C GLU A 32 10.38 -5.46 13.71
N VAL A 33 11.47 -5.89 13.04
CA VAL A 33 11.71 -7.32 12.72
C VAL A 33 11.91 -8.19 13.94
N ASN A 34 12.31 -7.61 15.08
CA ASN A 34 12.56 -8.30 16.33
C ASN A 34 11.30 -8.44 17.20
N LYS A 35 10.23 -7.70 16.88
CA LYS A 35 8.97 -7.73 17.62
C LYS A 35 8.20 -9.03 17.39
N ASP A 36 7.50 -9.49 18.40
CA ASP A 36 6.78 -10.77 18.37
C ASP A 36 5.73 -10.81 17.26
N TYR A 37 4.98 -9.71 17.05
CA TYR A 37 4.00 -9.66 15.96
C TYR A 37 4.64 -9.87 14.59
N PHE A 38 5.86 -9.32 14.35
CA PHE A 38 6.55 -9.46 13.07
C PHE A 38 7.10 -10.88 12.88
N LYS A 39 7.61 -11.49 13.95
CA LYS A 39 8.03 -12.91 13.94
C LYS A 39 6.84 -13.82 13.65
N GLN A 40 5.68 -13.58 14.29
CA GLN A 40 4.44 -14.33 14.05
C GLN A 40 3.94 -14.14 12.62
N LEU A 41 3.95 -12.91 12.09
CA LEU A 41 3.63 -12.60 10.69
C LEU A 41 4.55 -13.37 9.72
N SER A 42 5.86 -13.33 9.98
CA SER A 42 6.85 -14.04 9.15
C SER A 42 6.59 -15.54 9.16
N GLN A 43 6.32 -16.14 10.32
CA GLN A 43 5.99 -17.57 10.45
C GLN A 43 4.66 -17.90 9.77
N PHE A 44 3.66 -17.01 9.84
CA PHE A 44 2.41 -17.16 9.14
C PHE A 44 2.64 -17.20 7.62
N LEU A 45 3.33 -16.23 7.05
CA LEU A 45 3.62 -16.19 5.62
C LEU A 45 4.44 -17.41 5.17
N LYS A 46 5.40 -17.83 5.98
CA LYS A 46 6.16 -19.07 5.70
C LYS A 46 5.24 -20.28 5.55
N ARG A 47 4.30 -20.46 6.49
CA ARG A 47 3.31 -21.58 6.41
C ARG A 47 2.43 -21.47 5.18
N GLU A 48 1.98 -20.26 4.80
CA GLU A 48 1.21 -20.04 3.59
C GLU A 48 1.96 -20.50 2.33
N TYR A 49 3.23 -20.09 2.20
CA TYR A 49 4.08 -20.51 1.06
C TYR A 49 4.34 -22.03 1.06
N GLN A 50 4.57 -22.63 2.23
CA GLN A 50 4.79 -24.08 2.37
C GLN A 50 3.52 -24.88 2.04
N ALA A 51 2.34 -24.33 2.31
CA ALA A 51 1.07 -24.92 1.93
C ALA A 51 0.74 -24.79 0.43
N GLY A 52 1.60 -24.11 -0.35
CA GLY A 52 1.40 -23.89 -1.78
C GLY A 52 0.39 -22.78 -2.11
N GLU A 53 0.03 -21.94 -1.12
CA GLU A 53 -0.88 -20.82 -1.34
C GLU A 53 -0.25 -19.78 -2.28
N LYS A 54 -1.06 -19.31 -3.23
CA LYS A 54 -0.65 -18.20 -4.10
C LYS A 54 -0.91 -16.87 -3.39
N ILE A 55 0.17 -16.15 -3.10
CA ILE A 55 0.15 -14.90 -2.35
C ILE A 55 0.54 -13.74 -3.25
N PHE A 56 -0.22 -12.66 -3.15
CA PHE A 56 0.06 -11.41 -3.86
C PHE A 56 0.36 -10.25 -2.91
N PRO A 57 1.20 -9.29 -3.33
CA PRO A 57 2.06 -9.32 -4.52
C PRO A 57 3.16 -10.39 -4.40
N ALA A 58 3.91 -10.62 -5.47
CA ALA A 58 5.11 -11.47 -5.41
C ALA A 58 6.07 -11.00 -4.32
N GLN A 59 6.75 -11.91 -3.63
CA GLN A 59 7.57 -11.66 -2.45
C GLN A 59 8.52 -10.46 -2.55
N PRO A 60 9.26 -10.21 -3.66
CA PRO A 60 10.12 -9.02 -3.78
C PRO A 60 9.35 -7.69 -3.80
N ARG A 61 8.05 -7.71 -4.05
CA ARG A 61 7.19 -6.52 -4.16
C ARG A 61 6.38 -6.23 -2.89
N ILE A 62 6.47 -7.06 -1.85
CA ILE A 62 5.68 -6.89 -0.62
C ILE A 62 5.94 -5.53 0.03
N LEU A 63 7.21 -5.12 0.11
CA LEU A 63 7.62 -3.83 0.68
C LEU A 63 7.93 -2.76 -0.37
N ARG A 64 7.47 -2.93 -1.62
CA ARG A 64 7.76 -2.02 -2.73
C ARG A 64 7.37 -0.58 -2.42
N ALA A 65 6.30 -0.35 -1.70
CA ALA A 65 5.89 1.00 -1.31
C ALA A 65 6.99 1.75 -0.56
N LEU A 66 7.66 1.08 0.39
CA LEU A 66 8.76 1.66 1.17
C LEU A 66 10.10 1.66 0.42
N GLN A 67 10.30 0.71 -0.51
CA GLN A 67 11.51 0.67 -1.34
C GLN A 67 11.58 1.79 -2.38
N SER A 68 10.41 2.31 -2.79
CA SER A 68 10.29 3.23 -3.92
C SER A 68 10.43 4.70 -3.55
N ILE A 69 10.36 5.04 -2.26
CA ILE A 69 10.44 6.41 -1.78
C ILE A 69 11.05 6.42 -0.38
N ASP A 70 12.04 7.27 -0.13
CA ASP A 70 12.63 7.38 1.21
C ASP A 70 11.72 8.15 2.17
N TYR A 71 11.90 7.91 3.45
CA TYR A 71 11.15 8.50 4.56
C TYR A 71 11.01 10.02 4.44
N ASP A 72 12.12 10.71 4.18
CA ASP A 72 12.14 12.17 4.11
C ASP A 72 11.52 12.73 2.83
N GLN A 73 11.37 11.92 1.81
CA GLN A 73 10.79 12.32 0.53
C GLN A 73 9.27 12.22 0.48
N VAL A 74 8.65 11.56 1.48
CA VAL A 74 7.19 11.39 1.52
C VAL A 74 6.51 12.74 1.73
N LYS A 75 5.67 13.15 0.79
CA LYS A 75 4.83 14.37 0.83
C LYS A 75 3.36 14.03 1.01
N VAL A 76 2.92 12.93 0.40
CA VAL A 76 1.54 12.46 0.43
C VAL A 76 1.53 10.98 0.78
N VAL A 77 0.62 10.55 1.62
CA VAL A 77 0.35 9.14 1.91
C VAL A 77 -1.05 8.81 1.43
N ILE A 78 -1.18 7.83 0.55
CA ILE A 78 -2.47 7.26 0.19
C ILE A 78 -2.56 5.88 0.83
N LEU A 79 -3.55 5.69 1.70
CA LEU A 79 -3.77 4.42 2.36
C LEU A 79 -4.86 3.63 1.64
N GLY A 80 -4.47 2.45 1.14
CA GLY A 80 -5.36 1.39 0.68
C GLY A 80 -5.62 0.36 1.78
N GLN A 81 -6.40 -0.65 1.46
CA GLN A 81 -6.78 -1.71 2.39
C GLN A 81 -5.82 -2.91 2.32
N ASP A 82 -5.96 -3.73 1.31
CA ASP A 82 -5.12 -4.89 0.99
C ASP A 82 -4.78 -4.90 -0.52
N PRO A 83 -3.80 -5.69 -0.96
CA PRO A 83 -3.48 -5.80 -2.38
C PRO A 83 -4.64 -6.36 -3.20
N TYR A 84 -4.69 -6.06 -4.48
CA TYR A 84 -5.59 -6.78 -5.38
C TYR A 84 -5.29 -8.27 -5.35
N HIS A 85 -6.34 -9.08 -5.22
CA HIS A 85 -6.23 -10.54 -5.09
C HIS A 85 -6.39 -11.30 -6.42
N GLY A 86 -6.61 -10.60 -7.52
CA GLY A 86 -6.62 -11.20 -8.85
C GLY A 86 -5.22 -11.43 -9.39
N ALA A 87 -5.06 -12.46 -10.22
CA ALA A 87 -3.79 -12.77 -10.86
C ALA A 87 -3.22 -11.57 -11.63
N ASN A 88 -1.92 -11.32 -11.51
CA ASN A 88 -1.18 -10.27 -12.19
C ASN A 88 -1.64 -8.82 -11.89
N GLN A 89 -2.43 -8.60 -10.84
CA GLN A 89 -2.92 -7.26 -10.49
C GLN A 89 -1.99 -6.52 -9.53
N ALA A 90 -1.63 -7.14 -8.42
CA ALA A 90 -0.88 -6.48 -7.36
C ALA A 90 0.57 -6.21 -7.74
N VAL A 91 0.97 -4.94 -7.71
CA VAL A 91 2.34 -4.50 -8.01
C VAL A 91 3.12 -4.06 -6.78
N GLY A 92 2.54 -4.14 -5.57
CA GLY A 92 3.15 -3.73 -4.30
C GLY A 92 2.88 -2.27 -3.92
N TRP A 93 2.11 -1.53 -4.71
CA TRP A 93 1.57 -0.22 -4.42
C TRP A 93 0.05 -0.28 -4.33
N CYS A 94 -0.56 0.43 -3.38
CA CYS A 94 -2.02 0.46 -3.27
C CYS A 94 -2.65 1.08 -4.52
N PHE A 95 -3.79 0.55 -4.96
CA PHE A 95 -4.56 0.95 -6.14
C PHE A 95 -3.85 0.79 -7.49
N ALA A 96 -2.56 0.52 -7.52
CA ALA A 96 -1.77 0.38 -8.74
C ALA A 96 -1.86 -1.03 -9.33
N VAL A 97 -1.85 -1.09 -10.66
CA VAL A 97 -1.81 -2.33 -11.45
C VAL A 97 -0.88 -2.14 -12.66
N PRO A 98 -0.40 -3.22 -13.30
CA PRO A 98 0.36 -3.10 -14.54
C PRO A 98 -0.39 -2.27 -15.59
N ASN A 99 0.35 -1.46 -16.36
CA ASN A 99 -0.23 -0.59 -17.37
C ASN A 99 -1.01 -1.35 -18.46
N GLU A 100 -0.59 -2.58 -18.75
CA GLU A 100 -1.19 -3.46 -19.76
C GLU A 100 -2.41 -4.23 -19.27
N LEU A 101 -2.64 -4.27 -17.94
CA LEU A 101 -3.74 -5.03 -17.36
C LEU A 101 -5.09 -4.51 -17.88
N GLN A 102 -5.94 -5.44 -18.34
CA GLN A 102 -7.33 -5.17 -18.74
C GLN A 102 -8.23 -6.32 -18.27
N PRO A 103 -9.45 -6.04 -17.81
CA PRO A 103 -9.95 -4.71 -17.43
C PRO A 103 -9.25 -4.17 -16.17
N LYS A 104 -9.26 -2.85 -16.01
CA LYS A 104 -8.76 -2.22 -14.79
C LYS A 104 -9.70 -2.50 -13.60
N PRO A 105 -9.17 -2.67 -12.37
CA PRO A 105 -10.01 -2.82 -11.18
C PRO A 105 -10.96 -1.63 -10.99
N PRO A 106 -12.21 -1.87 -10.53
CA PRO A 106 -13.22 -0.83 -10.37
C PRO A 106 -12.77 0.34 -9.50
N SER A 107 -12.01 0.07 -8.41
CA SER A 107 -11.47 1.12 -7.53
C SER A 107 -10.55 2.09 -8.27
N LEU A 108 -9.65 1.58 -9.11
CA LEU A 108 -8.76 2.43 -9.91
C LEU A 108 -9.51 3.21 -10.98
N VAL A 109 -10.50 2.59 -11.63
CA VAL A 109 -11.37 3.26 -12.59
C VAL A 109 -12.12 4.43 -11.94
N ASN A 110 -12.62 4.24 -10.72
CA ASN A 110 -13.30 5.29 -9.98
C ASN A 110 -12.35 6.44 -9.59
N ILE A 111 -11.12 6.12 -9.17
CA ILE A 111 -10.09 7.14 -8.90
C ILE A 111 -9.83 7.98 -10.16
N PHE A 112 -9.67 7.34 -11.33
CA PHE A 112 -9.43 8.07 -12.58
C PHE A 112 -10.62 8.92 -13.00
N LYS A 113 -11.86 8.43 -12.85
CA LYS A 113 -13.09 9.22 -13.12
C LYS A 113 -13.16 10.46 -12.24
N GLU A 114 -12.85 10.30 -10.94
CA GLU A 114 -12.88 11.41 -9.99
C GLU A 114 -11.82 12.48 -10.33
N ILE A 115 -10.57 12.07 -10.61
CA ILE A 115 -9.51 12.98 -11.03
C ILE A 115 -9.91 13.72 -12.31
N GLN A 116 -10.48 13.01 -13.29
CA GLN A 116 -10.94 13.63 -14.52
C GLN A 116 -12.06 14.64 -14.27
N SER A 117 -13.01 14.31 -13.41
CA SER A 117 -14.12 15.20 -13.03
C SER A 117 -13.63 16.45 -12.30
N ASP A 118 -12.70 16.28 -11.36
CA ASP A 118 -12.19 17.39 -10.51
C ASP A 118 -11.25 18.33 -11.27
N LEU A 119 -10.40 17.78 -12.12
CA LEU A 119 -9.39 18.55 -12.87
C LEU A 119 -9.83 18.98 -14.27
N GLY A 120 -10.95 18.48 -14.77
CA GLY A 120 -11.41 18.74 -16.14
C GLY A 120 -10.47 18.23 -17.22
N LYS A 121 -9.56 17.31 -16.92
CA LYS A 121 -8.54 16.78 -17.82
C LYS A 121 -8.64 15.27 -17.92
N PRO A 122 -8.52 14.68 -19.13
CA PRO A 122 -8.54 13.24 -19.28
C PRO A 122 -7.34 12.59 -18.57
N VAL A 123 -7.60 11.52 -17.82
CA VAL A 123 -6.55 10.70 -17.23
C VAL A 123 -6.13 9.64 -18.24
N ASN A 124 -4.83 9.50 -18.47
CA ASN A 124 -4.31 8.46 -19.33
C ASN A 124 -4.42 7.07 -18.63
N PRO A 125 -5.26 6.16 -19.12
CA PRO A 125 -5.43 4.85 -18.49
C PRO A 125 -4.18 3.95 -18.59
N ARG A 126 -3.19 4.32 -19.41
CA ARG A 126 -1.89 3.64 -19.49
C ARG A 126 -0.96 3.98 -18.32
N HIS A 127 -1.32 4.93 -17.46
CA HIS A 127 -0.56 5.28 -16.26
C HIS A 127 -1.11 4.58 -14.99
N SER A 128 -1.69 3.41 -15.13
CA SER A 128 -2.31 2.64 -14.04
C SER A 128 -1.33 2.04 -13.03
N GLU A 129 -0.03 1.99 -13.35
CA GLU A 129 1.00 1.61 -12.37
C GLU A 129 1.29 2.73 -11.36
N LEU A 130 0.86 3.98 -11.63
CA LEU A 130 0.98 5.13 -10.73
C LEU A 130 2.42 5.51 -10.34
N SER A 131 3.43 5.03 -11.07
CA SER A 131 4.85 5.32 -10.81
C SER A 131 5.15 6.82 -10.81
N HIS A 132 4.43 7.60 -11.64
CA HIS A 132 4.54 9.05 -11.70
C HIS A 132 4.05 9.76 -10.42
N TRP A 133 3.18 9.13 -9.62
CA TRP A 133 2.81 9.66 -8.30
C TRP A 133 3.94 9.41 -7.30
N VAL A 134 4.49 8.19 -7.33
CA VAL A 134 5.60 7.82 -6.44
C VAL A 134 6.79 8.75 -6.65
N SER A 135 7.16 9.05 -7.91
CA SER A 135 8.26 9.98 -8.24
C SER A 135 8.03 11.42 -7.76
N GLN A 136 6.80 11.80 -7.46
CA GLN A 136 6.44 13.11 -6.91
C GLN A 136 6.38 13.15 -5.37
N GLY A 137 6.63 12.04 -4.70
CA GLY A 137 6.60 11.98 -3.24
C GLY A 137 5.34 11.34 -2.66
N VAL A 138 4.57 10.55 -3.45
CA VAL A 138 3.38 9.86 -2.96
C VAL A 138 3.74 8.44 -2.50
N LEU A 139 3.56 8.16 -1.22
CA LEU A 139 3.63 6.82 -0.64
C LEU A 139 2.29 6.11 -0.84
N LEU A 140 2.27 5.07 -1.68
CA LEU A 140 1.10 4.26 -2.00
C LEU A 140 1.10 2.99 -1.12
N LEU A 141 0.54 3.07 0.08
CA LEU A 141 0.64 2.04 1.12
C LEU A 141 -0.70 1.36 1.36
N ASN A 142 -0.73 0.02 1.38
CA ASN A 142 -1.87 -0.73 1.91
C ASN A 142 -1.72 -0.94 3.42
N THR A 143 -2.82 -1.07 4.16
CA THR A 143 -2.79 -1.41 5.59
C THR A 143 -2.39 -2.87 5.83
N VAL A 144 -2.70 -3.76 4.88
CA VAL A 144 -2.27 -5.16 4.83
C VAL A 144 -1.46 -5.35 3.54
N LEU A 145 -0.24 -5.91 3.62
CA LEU A 145 0.67 -5.92 2.48
C LEU A 145 0.67 -7.20 1.65
N THR A 146 -0.08 -8.22 2.07
CA THR A 146 -0.21 -9.49 1.33
C THR A 146 -1.64 -10.00 1.35
N VAL A 147 -2.01 -10.83 0.37
CA VAL A 147 -3.32 -11.44 0.23
C VAL A 147 -3.22 -12.76 -0.52
N ARG A 148 -4.08 -13.76 -0.24
CA ARG A 148 -4.21 -14.97 -1.07
C ARG A 148 -4.94 -14.66 -2.37
N GLU A 149 -4.59 -15.40 -3.43
CA GLU A 149 -5.31 -15.35 -4.71
C GLU A 149 -6.81 -15.57 -4.50
N GLY A 150 -7.63 -14.69 -5.08
CA GLY A 150 -9.09 -14.78 -5.03
C GLY A 150 -9.74 -14.48 -3.67
N GLN A 151 -8.98 -14.25 -2.59
CA GLN A 151 -9.50 -14.17 -1.22
C GLN A 151 -9.18 -12.83 -0.58
N ALA A 152 -10.00 -11.81 -0.84
CA ALA A 152 -9.87 -10.52 -0.15
C ALA A 152 -9.85 -10.70 1.38
N PHE A 153 -9.07 -9.86 2.08
CA PHE A 153 -8.92 -9.87 3.55
C PHE A 153 -8.27 -11.13 4.17
N SER A 154 -7.80 -12.09 3.38
CA SER A 154 -7.27 -13.38 3.88
C SER A 154 -6.10 -13.22 4.86
N HIS A 155 -5.31 -12.14 4.76
CA HIS A 155 -4.18 -11.87 5.65
C HIS A 155 -4.44 -10.74 6.67
N ARG A 156 -5.70 -10.35 6.83
CA ARG A 156 -6.09 -9.38 7.85
C ARG A 156 -5.84 -9.92 9.26
N ASN A 157 -5.46 -9.03 10.18
CA ASN A 157 -5.16 -9.36 11.59
C ASN A 157 -4.03 -10.42 11.75
N ARG A 158 -3.08 -10.44 10.81
CA ARG A 158 -1.90 -11.32 10.86
C ARG A 158 -0.62 -10.59 11.23
N GLY A 159 -0.70 -9.28 11.54
CA GLY A 159 0.43 -8.46 11.98
C GLY A 159 0.84 -7.37 10.99
N TRP A 160 0.33 -7.37 9.76
CA TRP A 160 0.60 -6.29 8.80
C TRP A 160 0.13 -4.95 9.31
N GLU A 161 -1.03 -4.90 9.96
CA GLU A 161 -1.60 -3.66 10.49
C GLU A 161 -0.66 -3.03 11.55
N ASN A 162 -0.04 -3.84 12.40
CA ASN A 162 0.94 -3.36 13.37
C ASN A 162 2.15 -2.72 12.69
N PHE A 163 2.65 -3.35 11.61
CA PHE A 163 3.78 -2.86 10.85
C PHE A 163 3.44 -1.53 10.13
N THR A 164 2.31 -1.49 9.44
CA THR A 164 1.89 -0.30 8.69
C THR A 164 1.46 0.84 9.63
N ASP A 165 0.91 0.54 10.81
CA ASP A 165 0.65 1.53 11.86
C ASP A 165 1.95 2.15 12.37
N ARG A 166 3.02 1.36 12.48
CA ARG A 166 4.34 1.91 12.82
C ARG A 166 4.85 2.84 11.73
N VAL A 167 4.71 2.49 10.45
CA VAL A 167 5.08 3.36 9.33
C VAL A 167 4.33 4.70 9.39
N ILE A 168 3.01 4.67 9.63
CA ILE A 168 2.18 5.87 9.77
C ILE A 168 2.62 6.70 10.97
N SER A 169 2.87 6.05 12.12
CA SER A 169 3.32 6.72 13.33
C SER A 169 4.68 7.40 13.17
N LEU A 170 5.60 6.80 12.43
CA LEU A 170 6.88 7.42 12.10
C LEU A 170 6.68 8.69 11.26
N LEU A 171 5.84 8.63 10.23
CA LEU A 171 5.52 9.79 9.41
C LEU A 171 4.81 10.88 10.21
N ASN A 172 4.00 10.51 11.22
CA ASN A 172 3.36 11.46 12.12
C ASN A 172 4.35 12.22 13.02
N LEU A 173 5.56 11.70 13.22
CA LEU A 173 6.60 12.38 14.00
C LEU A 173 7.36 13.46 13.21
N ARG A 174 7.18 13.53 11.88
CA ARG A 174 7.89 14.48 11.05
C ARG A 174 7.45 15.92 11.32
N GLU A 175 8.40 16.84 11.30
CA GLU A 175 8.11 18.28 11.33
C GLU A 175 7.60 18.78 9.97
N ALA A 176 8.16 18.25 8.87
CA ALA A 176 7.70 18.57 7.52
C ALA A 176 6.27 18.08 7.30
N PRO A 177 5.39 18.90 6.72
CA PRO A 177 3.99 18.56 6.54
C PRO A 177 3.82 17.37 5.57
N VAL A 178 2.93 16.45 5.94
CA VAL A 178 2.52 15.31 5.12
C VAL A 178 1.00 15.36 4.96
N LEU A 179 0.52 15.10 3.74
CA LEU A 179 -0.91 14.95 3.46
C LEU A 179 -1.29 13.46 3.50
N PHE A 180 -2.23 13.09 4.36
CA PHE A 180 -2.77 11.74 4.43
C PHE A 180 -4.13 11.66 3.76
N LEU A 181 -4.26 10.80 2.75
CA LEU A 181 -5.50 10.47 2.06
C LEU A 181 -5.98 9.09 2.53
N LEU A 182 -7.06 9.07 3.32
CA LEU A 182 -7.61 7.86 3.93
C LEU A 182 -8.84 7.41 3.14
N TRP A 183 -8.65 6.48 2.20
CA TRP A 183 -9.71 5.97 1.35
C TRP A 183 -10.27 4.64 1.85
N GLY A 184 -11.57 4.67 2.20
CA GLY A 184 -12.28 3.52 2.72
C GLY A 184 -12.20 3.35 4.24
N ALA A 185 -13.04 2.46 4.80
CA ALA A 185 -13.19 2.28 6.24
C ALA A 185 -11.90 1.81 6.95
N PRO A 186 -11.11 0.84 6.42
CA PRO A 186 -9.88 0.41 7.07
C PRO A 186 -8.83 1.52 7.16
N ALA A 187 -8.67 2.34 6.10
CA ALA A 187 -7.76 3.47 6.11
C ALA A 187 -8.21 4.54 7.13
N ARG A 188 -9.51 4.84 7.21
CA ARG A 188 -10.05 5.82 8.17
C ARG A 188 -9.83 5.44 9.63
N GLN A 189 -9.75 4.14 9.95
CA GLN A 189 -9.43 3.67 11.30
C GLN A 189 -8.03 4.13 11.75
N LYS A 190 -7.14 4.46 10.80
CA LYS A 190 -5.79 4.94 11.08
C LYS A 190 -5.70 6.42 11.43
N LYS A 191 -6.82 7.15 11.38
CA LYS A 191 -6.91 8.58 11.73
C LYS A 191 -6.35 8.90 13.10
N SER A 192 -6.60 8.04 14.09
CA SER A 192 -6.12 8.23 15.47
C SER A 192 -4.59 8.23 15.60
N LEU A 193 -3.87 7.71 14.61
CA LEU A 193 -2.40 7.71 14.57
C LEU A 193 -1.83 9.03 14.06
N ILE A 194 -2.65 9.87 13.41
CA ILE A 194 -2.23 11.11 12.76
C ILE A 194 -2.65 12.28 13.66
N THR A 195 -1.82 12.61 14.63
CA THR A 195 -2.11 13.59 15.69
C THR A 195 -1.34 14.90 15.52
N ASN A 196 -0.26 14.89 14.74
CA ASN A 196 0.58 16.06 14.52
C ASN A 196 -0.18 17.12 13.67
N LYS A 197 -0.33 18.32 14.22
CA LYS A 197 -1.08 19.43 13.61
C LYS A 197 -0.44 19.99 12.33
N ASN A 198 0.83 19.70 12.08
CA ASN A 198 1.51 20.08 10.84
C ASN A 198 1.01 19.29 9.64
N HIS A 199 0.39 18.12 9.87
CA HIS A 199 -0.11 17.26 8.81
C HIS A 199 -1.53 17.64 8.41
N ARG A 200 -1.89 17.26 7.18
CA ARG A 200 -3.24 17.39 6.65
C ARG A 200 -3.84 16.01 6.44
N LEU A 201 -5.14 15.91 6.70
CA LEU A 201 -5.87 14.65 6.57
C LEU A 201 -7.13 14.88 5.73
N ILE A 202 -7.29 14.06 4.69
CA ILE A 202 -8.48 14.00 3.84
C ILE A 202 -9.05 12.59 3.92
N GLU A 203 -10.32 12.50 4.27
CA GLU A 203 -11.07 11.24 4.38
C GLU A 203 -12.08 11.15 3.24
N SER A 204 -12.17 9.98 2.61
CA SER A 204 -13.20 9.69 1.61
C SER A 204 -13.82 8.32 1.85
N ALA A 205 -15.10 8.17 1.55
CA ALA A 205 -15.77 6.89 1.55
C ALA A 205 -15.49 6.19 0.23
N GLN A 206 -14.80 5.05 0.27
CA GLN A 206 -14.73 4.14 -0.86
C GLN A 206 -15.99 3.27 -0.85
N ARG A 207 -16.92 3.49 -1.76
CA ARG A 207 -18.02 2.54 -1.99
C ARG A 207 -17.48 1.38 -2.81
N SER A 208 -17.39 0.20 -2.21
CA SER A 208 -17.22 -1.06 -2.93
C SER A 208 -18.48 -1.28 -3.78
N GLY A 209 -18.30 -1.36 -5.10
CA GLY A 209 -19.42 -1.60 -6.01
C GLY A 209 -20.04 -2.97 -5.78
N SER A 210 -21.22 -2.97 -5.15
CA SER A 210 -22.23 -3.98 -5.35
C SER A 210 -23.46 -3.25 -5.88
N SER A 211 -23.77 -3.51 -7.15
CA SER A 211 -25.01 -3.17 -7.86
C SER A 211 -25.59 -1.75 -7.71
N GLY A 212 -25.56 -0.99 -8.80
CA GLY A 212 -26.49 0.11 -9.05
C GLY A 212 -25.92 1.51 -8.78
N THR A 213 -25.68 2.22 -9.84
CA THR A 213 -25.80 3.68 -10.03
C THR A 213 -25.59 4.56 -8.80
N ASP A 214 -24.32 4.93 -8.53
CA ASP A 214 -23.97 6.28 -8.06
C ASP A 214 -22.45 6.51 -8.11
N PRO A 215 -21.99 7.64 -8.63
CA PRO A 215 -20.57 7.97 -8.67
C PRO A 215 -20.03 8.21 -7.27
N CYS A 216 -18.77 7.82 -7.05
CA CYS A 216 -18.03 8.10 -5.83
C CYS A 216 -17.86 9.62 -5.67
N GLU A 217 -18.71 10.27 -4.91
CA GLU A 217 -18.51 11.68 -4.53
C GLU A 217 -17.36 11.76 -3.50
N ILE A 218 -16.18 12.14 -3.95
CA ILE A 218 -15.13 12.67 -3.08
C ILE A 218 -15.53 14.12 -2.76
N LYS A 219 -16.40 14.31 -1.78
CA LYS A 219 -16.66 15.66 -1.28
C LYS A 219 -15.45 16.14 -0.49
N SER A 220 -14.55 16.85 -1.17
CA SER A 220 -13.58 17.69 -0.49
C SER A 220 -14.36 18.81 0.21
N ARG A 221 -14.52 18.72 1.52
CA ARG A 221 -14.94 19.89 2.30
C ARG A 221 -13.79 20.90 2.25
N ARG A 222 -13.79 21.78 1.26
CA ARG A 222 -13.11 23.06 1.39
C ARG A 222 -13.81 23.78 2.55
N LYS A 223 -13.15 23.93 3.69
CA LYS A 223 -13.53 24.97 4.63
C LYS A 223 -13.23 26.28 3.93
N SER A 224 -14.27 26.96 3.44
CA SER A 224 -14.23 28.37 3.23
C SER A 224 -14.00 29.03 4.58
N GLU A 225 -12.99 29.87 4.68
CA GLU A 225 -12.87 30.89 5.72
C GLU A 225 -14.04 31.83 5.72
#